data_b5dc8c8dd22a5ed6367f189b3bd8d559
#
_entry.id   b5dc8c8dd22a5ed6367f189b3bd8d559
#
_cell.length_a   1.000
_cell.length_b   1.000
_cell.length_c   1.000
_cell.angle_alpha   90.00
_cell.angle_beta   90.00
_cell.angle_gamma   90.00
#
_symmetry.space_group_name_H-M   'P 1'
#
loop_
_entity.id
_entity.type
_entity.pdbx_description
1 polymer ?
#
loop_
_entity_poly.entity_id
_entity_poly.type
_entity_poly.pdbx_seq_one_letter_code
_entity_poly.pdbx_strand_id
1 'polypeptide(L)'
;MENDNTTPTSKKKTGNKPKQLVEATYKGIEVGRDKKVIDPKEVEKLASIGMKNSEIAEWFDIDDSTLNYNFKRELAKGKHNLNTSLRQAQIRLALSGNATMLIWLGKNILGQSDNPINSEANTPLPWSDEEE
;
A
#
# COMPACT_ATOMS: atom_id res chain seq x y z
N MET A 1 -15.46 -58.16 -10.42
CA MET A 1 -16.28 -57.29 -9.53
C MET A 1 -15.54 -56.00 -9.34
N GLU A 2 -15.77 -55.05 -10.24
CA GLU A 2 -15.15 -53.74 -10.17
C GLU A 2 -16.19 -52.77 -9.69
N ASN A 3 -15.96 -52.26 -8.50
CA ASN A 3 -16.74 -51.16 -7.93
C ASN A 3 -16.20 -49.85 -8.49
N ASP A 4 -16.76 -49.43 -9.60
CA ASP A 4 -16.59 -48.07 -10.08
C ASP A 4 -17.37 -47.13 -9.18
N ASN A 5 -16.71 -46.69 -8.14
CA ASN A 5 -17.17 -45.57 -7.30
C ASN A 5 -16.61 -44.27 -7.84
N THR A 6 -17.01 -43.89 -9.02
CA THR A 6 -16.85 -42.53 -9.53
C THR A 6 -17.95 -41.68 -8.90
N THR A 7 -17.70 -41.15 -7.74
CA THR A 7 -18.48 -40.04 -7.23
C THR A 7 -18.32 -38.86 -8.20
N PRO A 8 -19.43 -38.34 -8.73
CA PRO A 8 -19.33 -37.11 -9.52
C PRO A 8 -18.94 -35.99 -8.55
N THR A 9 -17.70 -35.57 -8.63
CA THR A 9 -17.27 -34.33 -7.99
C THR A 9 -18.13 -33.22 -8.55
N SER A 10 -19.09 -32.76 -7.77
CA SER A 10 -19.86 -31.58 -8.12
C SER A 10 -18.86 -30.44 -8.31
N LYS A 11 -18.69 -30.02 -9.55
CA LYS A 11 -17.96 -28.80 -9.86
C LYS A 11 -18.69 -27.66 -9.15
N LYS A 12 -18.25 -27.31 -7.95
CA LYS A 12 -18.65 -26.07 -7.30
C LYS A 12 -18.37 -24.97 -8.32
N LYS A 13 -19.43 -24.29 -8.75
CA LYS A 13 -19.31 -23.07 -9.52
C LYS A 13 -18.51 -22.12 -8.64
N THR A 14 -17.20 -22.11 -8.80
CA THR A 14 -16.32 -21.13 -8.17
C THR A 14 -16.72 -19.80 -8.75
N GLY A 15 -17.27 -18.94 -7.89
CA GLY A 15 -17.56 -17.58 -8.27
C GLY A 15 -16.33 -16.92 -8.92
N ASN A 16 -16.57 -15.84 -9.61
CA ASN A 16 -15.57 -15.09 -10.36
C ASN A 16 -14.44 -14.61 -9.43
N LYS A 17 -13.44 -15.43 -9.21
CA LYS A 17 -12.30 -15.15 -8.34
C LYS A 17 -11.23 -14.38 -9.10
N PRO A 18 -10.49 -13.48 -8.45
CA PRO A 18 -9.32 -12.84 -9.04
C PRO A 18 -8.34 -13.88 -9.58
N LYS A 19 -7.77 -13.61 -10.75
CA LYS A 19 -6.84 -14.52 -11.42
C LYS A 19 -5.61 -14.89 -10.58
N GLN A 20 -5.24 -14.06 -9.64
CA GLN A 20 -4.12 -14.32 -8.74
C GLN A 20 -4.32 -15.45 -7.73
N LEU A 21 -5.54 -15.93 -7.58
CA LEU A 21 -5.81 -17.15 -6.82
C LEU A 21 -5.51 -18.44 -7.60
N VAL A 22 -5.18 -18.29 -8.86
CA VAL A 22 -4.71 -19.39 -9.73
C VAL A 22 -3.19 -19.33 -9.77
N GLU A 23 -2.53 -20.46 -9.84
CA GLU A 23 -1.07 -20.50 -9.98
C GLU A 23 -0.62 -19.59 -11.13
N ALA A 24 0.26 -18.64 -10.81
CA ALA A 24 0.87 -17.80 -11.80
C ALA A 24 1.86 -18.63 -12.63
N THR A 25 1.66 -18.66 -13.93
CA THR A 25 2.64 -19.24 -14.82
C THR A 25 3.90 -18.37 -14.87
N TYR A 26 5.02 -18.93 -15.30
CA TYR A 26 6.28 -18.18 -15.47
C TYR A 26 6.14 -16.91 -16.33
N LYS A 27 5.14 -16.86 -17.19
CA LYS A 27 4.88 -15.73 -18.10
C LYS A 27 3.94 -14.67 -17.50
N GLY A 28 3.30 -14.93 -16.37
CA GLY A 28 2.32 -14.05 -15.76
C GLY A 28 0.90 -14.61 -15.76
N ILE A 29 -0.06 -13.74 -15.47
CA ILE A 29 -1.48 -14.06 -15.32
C ILE A 29 -2.26 -13.49 -16.50
N GLU A 30 -3.11 -14.32 -17.12
CA GLU A 30 -4.05 -13.86 -18.14
C GLU A 30 -5.21 -13.09 -17.51
N VAL A 31 -5.42 -11.87 -17.94
CA VAL A 31 -6.47 -10.98 -17.42
C VAL A 31 -7.26 -10.30 -18.53
N GLY A 32 -8.51 -9.96 -18.21
CA GLY A 32 -9.40 -9.24 -19.11
C GLY A 32 -9.98 -10.09 -20.23
N ARG A 33 -10.77 -9.45 -21.08
CA ARG A 33 -11.43 -10.10 -22.23
C ARG A 33 -10.42 -10.55 -23.26
N ASP A 34 -9.39 -9.77 -23.49
CA ASP A 34 -8.35 -10.02 -24.49
C ASP A 34 -7.23 -10.96 -24.00
N LYS A 35 -7.39 -11.51 -22.79
CA LYS A 35 -6.45 -12.45 -22.16
C LYS A 35 -5.01 -11.95 -22.17
N LYS A 36 -4.81 -10.70 -21.80
CA LYS A 36 -3.47 -10.12 -21.68
C LYS A 36 -2.70 -10.78 -20.54
N VAL A 37 -1.47 -11.14 -20.81
CA VAL A 37 -0.58 -11.79 -19.84
C VAL A 37 0.20 -10.70 -19.09
N ILE A 38 0.00 -10.63 -17.77
CA ILE A 38 0.62 -9.62 -16.92
C ILE A 38 1.32 -10.31 -15.75
N ASP A 39 2.58 -9.93 -15.52
CA ASP A 39 3.32 -10.39 -14.35
C ASP A 39 2.89 -9.58 -13.12
N PRO A 40 2.40 -10.22 -12.05
CA PRO A 40 2.04 -9.55 -10.80
C PRO A 40 3.21 -8.77 -10.19
N LYS A 41 4.43 -9.25 -10.33
CA LYS A 41 5.62 -8.56 -9.82
C LYS A 41 5.88 -7.25 -10.54
N GLU A 42 5.58 -7.18 -11.82
CA GLU A 42 5.69 -5.95 -12.60
C GLU A 42 4.67 -4.91 -12.14
N VAL A 43 3.44 -5.32 -11.86
CA VAL A 43 2.41 -4.45 -11.28
C VAL A 43 2.86 -3.89 -9.92
N GLU A 44 3.37 -4.74 -9.04
CA GLU A 44 3.92 -4.32 -7.74
C GLU A 44 5.07 -3.32 -7.91
N LYS A 45 5.97 -3.56 -8.84
CA LYS A 45 7.11 -2.68 -9.13
C LYS A 45 6.66 -1.31 -9.62
N LEU A 46 5.72 -1.24 -10.54
CA LEU A 46 5.19 0.02 -11.05
C LEU A 46 4.46 0.82 -9.95
N ALA A 47 3.70 0.14 -9.10
CA ALA A 47 3.08 0.77 -7.95
C ALA A 47 4.12 1.28 -6.93
N SER A 48 5.22 0.57 -6.75
CA SER A 48 6.29 0.95 -5.81
C SER A 48 7.10 2.17 -6.23
N ILE A 49 7.10 2.50 -7.51
CA ILE A 49 7.71 3.74 -8.02
C ILE A 49 6.75 4.93 -8.07
N GLY A 50 5.53 4.74 -7.62
CA GLY A 50 4.55 5.83 -7.45
C GLY A 50 3.58 6.03 -8.61
N MET A 51 3.50 5.09 -9.55
CA MET A 51 2.51 5.18 -10.62
C MET A 51 1.10 5.03 -10.06
N LYS A 52 0.18 5.81 -10.59
CA LYS A 52 -1.25 5.71 -10.27
C LYS A 52 -1.84 4.45 -10.88
N ASN A 53 -2.92 3.95 -10.29
CA ASN A 53 -3.59 2.76 -10.83
C ASN A 53 -4.02 2.94 -12.29
N SER A 54 -4.54 4.12 -12.66
CA SER A 54 -4.90 4.44 -14.05
C SER A 54 -3.70 4.36 -15.01
N GLU A 55 -2.56 4.90 -14.59
CA GLU A 55 -1.32 4.85 -15.39
C GLU A 55 -0.81 3.42 -15.57
N ILE A 56 -0.91 2.60 -14.53
CA ILE A 56 -0.54 1.18 -14.61
C ILE A 56 -1.49 0.42 -15.54
N ALA A 57 -2.80 0.70 -15.46
CA ALA A 57 -3.79 0.11 -16.35
C ALA A 57 -3.52 0.48 -17.81
N GLU A 58 -3.21 1.74 -18.08
CA GLU A 58 -2.79 2.21 -19.41
C GLU A 58 -1.49 1.55 -19.87
N TRP A 59 -0.53 1.38 -18.99
CA TRP A 59 0.73 0.70 -19.29
C TRP A 59 0.53 -0.71 -19.84
N PHE A 60 -0.42 -1.43 -19.27
CA PHE A 60 -0.77 -2.79 -19.70
C PHE A 60 -1.90 -2.83 -20.74
N ASP A 61 -2.45 -1.67 -21.10
CA ASP A 61 -3.61 -1.54 -21.99
C ASP A 61 -4.79 -2.41 -21.53
N ILE A 62 -5.17 -2.25 -20.27
CA ILE A 62 -6.31 -2.88 -19.61
C ILE A 62 -7.17 -1.84 -18.89
N ASP A 63 -8.40 -2.21 -18.57
CA ASP A 63 -9.27 -1.37 -17.78
C ASP A 63 -8.83 -1.28 -16.31
N ASP A 64 -9.04 -0.13 -15.69
CA ASP A 64 -8.79 0.10 -14.25
C ASP A 64 -9.49 -0.93 -13.37
N SER A 65 -10.71 -1.31 -13.72
CA SER A 65 -11.49 -2.33 -13.00
C SER A 65 -10.83 -3.70 -13.08
N THR A 66 -10.30 -4.07 -14.24
CA THR A 66 -9.57 -5.33 -14.44
C THR A 66 -8.29 -5.34 -13.64
N LEU A 67 -7.53 -4.25 -13.63
CA LEU A 67 -6.33 -4.08 -12.83
C LEU A 67 -6.65 -4.20 -11.34
N ASN A 68 -7.60 -3.44 -10.85
CA ASN A 68 -7.97 -3.43 -9.43
C ASN A 68 -8.53 -4.78 -8.96
N TYR A 69 -9.30 -5.46 -9.80
CA TYR A 69 -9.86 -6.75 -9.46
C TYR A 69 -8.81 -7.85 -9.35
N ASN A 70 -7.89 -7.91 -10.31
CA ASN A 70 -6.90 -9.00 -10.37
C ASN A 70 -5.64 -8.74 -9.56
N PHE A 71 -5.23 -7.47 -9.41
CA PHE A 71 -3.93 -7.08 -8.83
C PHE A 71 -4.05 -6.16 -7.60
N LYS A 72 -5.18 -6.17 -6.93
CA LYS A 72 -5.41 -5.35 -5.72
C LYS A 72 -4.31 -5.51 -4.67
N ARG A 73 -3.87 -6.73 -4.46
CA ARG A 73 -2.82 -7.06 -3.48
C ARG A 73 -1.47 -6.48 -3.88
N GLU A 74 -1.08 -6.61 -5.13
CA GLU A 74 0.19 -6.09 -5.64
C GLU A 74 0.22 -4.57 -5.68
N LEU A 75 -0.90 -3.94 -6.05
CA LEU A 75 -1.05 -2.48 -5.99
C LEU A 75 -0.90 -1.96 -4.56
N ALA A 76 -1.54 -2.61 -3.59
CA ALA A 76 -1.43 -2.25 -2.18
C ALA A 76 0.01 -2.44 -1.68
N LYS A 77 0.62 -3.57 -1.99
CA LYS A 77 2.00 -3.88 -1.59
C LYS A 77 3.01 -2.89 -2.19
N GLY A 78 2.86 -2.55 -3.46
CA GLY A 78 3.69 -1.54 -4.11
C GLY A 78 3.59 -0.17 -3.44
N LYS A 79 2.38 0.27 -3.11
CA LYS A 79 2.16 1.53 -2.37
C LYS A 79 2.78 1.49 -0.97
N HIS A 80 2.67 0.38 -0.27
CA HIS A 80 3.33 0.22 1.04
C HIS A 80 4.84 0.29 0.92
N ASN A 81 5.42 -0.33 -0.10
CA ASN A 81 6.86 -0.27 -0.36
C ASN A 81 7.31 1.18 -0.63
N LEU A 82 6.56 1.92 -1.44
CA LEU A 82 6.83 3.34 -1.69
C LEU A 82 6.78 4.17 -0.40
N ASN A 83 5.71 4.02 0.37
CA ASN A 83 5.54 4.74 1.63
C ASN A 83 6.66 4.43 2.64
N THR A 84 7.05 3.17 2.72
CA THR A 84 8.17 2.74 3.57
C THR A 84 9.48 3.39 3.13
N SER A 85 9.76 3.38 1.83
CA SER A 85 10.97 4.00 1.26
C SER A 85 11.00 5.51 1.51
N LEU A 86 9.86 6.20 1.35
CA LEU A 86 9.75 7.63 1.62
C LEU A 86 9.97 7.94 3.10
N ARG A 87 9.35 7.17 4.01
CA ARG A 87 9.57 7.34 5.46
C ARG A 87 11.02 7.13 5.84
N GLN A 88 11.65 6.10 5.32
CA GLN A 88 13.07 5.83 5.57
C GLN A 88 13.96 6.97 5.07
N ALA A 89 13.68 7.51 3.88
CA ALA A 89 14.41 8.64 3.32
C ALA A 89 14.24 9.91 4.17
N GLN A 90 13.02 10.20 4.61
CA GLN A 90 12.72 11.34 5.49
C GLN A 90 13.44 11.22 6.83
N ILE A 91 13.37 10.06 7.47
CA ILE A 91 14.02 9.80 8.75
C ILE A 91 15.55 9.91 8.60
N ARG A 92 16.10 9.31 7.55
CA ARG A 92 17.54 9.40 7.27
C ARG A 92 17.99 10.83 7.07
N LEU A 93 17.24 11.62 6.33
CA LEU A 93 17.54 13.04 6.09
C LEU A 93 17.48 13.84 7.40
N ALA A 94 16.46 13.59 8.25
CA ALA A 94 16.34 14.22 9.54
C ALA A 94 17.52 13.87 10.46
N LEU A 95 17.89 12.59 10.53
CA LEU A 95 19.01 12.13 11.35
C LEU A 95 20.36 12.66 10.88
N SER A 96 20.48 13.08 9.63
CA SER A 96 21.67 13.76 9.11
C SER A 96 21.79 15.23 9.57
N GLY A 97 20.81 15.74 10.28
CA GLY A 97 20.81 17.11 10.82
C GLY A 97 20.01 18.12 9.99
N ASN A 98 19.16 17.68 9.06
CA ASN A 98 18.31 18.59 8.30
C ASN A 98 17.21 19.18 9.18
N ALA A 99 17.32 20.48 9.46
CA ALA A 99 16.41 21.19 10.36
C ALA A 99 14.95 21.18 9.89
N THR A 100 14.72 21.39 8.60
CA THR A 100 13.37 21.40 8.01
C THR A 100 12.68 20.06 8.21
N MET A 101 13.39 18.97 7.95
CA MET A 101 12.83 17.62 8.08
C MET A 101 12.63 17.24 9.55
N LEU A 102 13.53 17.66 10.45
CA LEU A 102 13.37 17.46 11.90
C LEU A 102 12.12 18.16 12.43
N ILE A 103 11.86 19.39 12.02
CA ILE A 103 10.65 20.13 12.38
C ILE A 103 9.42 19.42 11.84
N TRP A 104 9.43 19.05 10.56
CA TRP A 104 8.29 18.41 9.92
C TRP A 104 7.95 17.05 10.57
N LEU A 105 8.95 16.20 10.79
CA LEU A 105 8.77 14.92 11.47
C LEU A 105 8.36 15.07 12.94
N GLY A 106 8.89 16.08 13.63
CA GLY A 106 8.49 16.39 14.99
C GLY A 106 6.99 16.70 15.08
N LYS A 107 6.46 17.49 14.15
CA LYS A 107 5.03 17.81 14.09
C LYS A 107 4.18 16.60 13.72
N ASN A 108 4.59 15.81 12.74
CA ASN A 108 3.77 14.74 12.18
C ASN A 108 3.89 13.41 12.93
N ILE A 109 5.01 13.13 13.56
CA ILE A 109 5.23 11.87 14.29
C ILE A 109 5.13 12.06 15.80
N LEU A 110 5.73 13.14 16.33
CA LEU A 110 5.82 13.38 17.76
C LEU A 110 4.73 14.31 18.30
N GLY A 111 3.87 14.84 17.44
CA GLY A 111 2.79 15.72 17.85
C GLY A 111 3.24 17.09 18.34
N GLN A 112 4.45 17.53 17.98
CA GLN A 112 4.97 18.84 18.33
C GLN A 112 4.24 19.96 17.58
N SER A 113 4.06 21.10 18.20
CA SER A 113 3.38 22.25 17.62
C SER A 113 4.17 23.53 17.87
N ASP A 114 4.08 24.47 16.93
CA ASP A 114 4.67 25.81 17.09
C ASP A 114 3.91 26.65 18.14
N ASN A 115 2.61 26.35 18.30
CA ASN A 115 1.76 26.99 19.29
C ASN A 115 1.15 25.92 20.20
N PRO A 116 1.79 25.58 21.30
CA PRO A 116 1.21 24.66 22.28
C PRO A 116 0.05 25.37 23.01
N ILE A 117 -1.10 25.49 22.35
CA ILE A 117 -2.35 25.82 22.99
C ILE A 117 -2.91 24.56 23.64
N ASN A 118 -2.17 24.03 24.59
CA ASN A 118 -2.69 23.02 25.48
C ASN A 118 -3.18 23.75 26.74
N SER A 119 -4.32 23.31 27.23
CA SER A 119 -4.81 23.73 28.55
C SER A 119 -3.76 23.56 29.66
N GLU A 120 -2.80 22.70 29.45
CA GLU A 120 -1.67 22.46 30.33
C GLU A 120 -0.59 23.56 30.22
N ALA A 121 -0.46 24.23 29.08
CA ALA A 121 0.48 25.32 28.88
C ALA A 121 0.04 26.62 29.61
N ASN A 122 -1.22 26.70 30.02
CA ASN A 122 -1.77 27.81 30.83
C ASN A 122 -1.77 27.51 32.30
N THR A 123 -1.28 26.39 32.76
CA THR A 123 -1.03 26.15 34.16
C THR A 123 0.18 26.97 34.58
N PRO A 124 0.06 27.87 35.54
CA PRO A 124 1.21 28.59 36.07
C PRO A 124 2.26 27.60 36.54
N LEU A 125 3.51 27.87 36.20
CA LEU A 125 4.61 27.04 36.68
C LEU A 125 4.62 27.08 38.23
N PRO A 126 4.96 25.95 38.89
CA PRO A 126 4.91 25.88 40.38
C PRO A 126 5.78 26.88 41.11
N TRP A 127 6.69 27.53 40.41
CA TRP A 127 7.59 28.56 40.90
C TRP A 127 7.31 29.96 40.35
N SER A 128 6.26 30.17 39.60
CA SER A 128 5.78 31.52 39.35
C SER A 128 5.16 32.00 40.64
N ASP A 129 5.98 32.52 41.50
CA ASP A 129 5.55 33.14 42.75
C ASP A 129 4.58 34.24 42.39
N GLU A 130 3.38 34.12 42.86
CA GLU A 130 2.54 35.26 43.13
C GLU A 130 3.23 35.97 44.28
N GLU A 131 4.27 36.72 44.01
CA GLU A 131 4.77 37.67 44.93
C GLU A 131 3.80 38.84 44.96
N GLU A 132 3.15 38.98 46.05
CA GLU A 132 2.42 40.17 46.41
C GLU A 132 3.31 41.41 46.41
#